data_91b8f1a0a1e225216125c9e605454ab7
#
_entry.id   91b8f1a0a1e225216125c9e605454ab7
#
_cell.length_a   1.000
_cell.length_b   1.000
_cell.length_c   1.000
_cell.angle_alpha   90.00
_cell.angle_beta   90.00
_cell.angle_gamma   90.00
#
_symmetry.space_group_name_H-M   'P 1'
#
loop_
_entity.id
_entity.type
_entity.pdbx_description
1 polymer ?
#
loop_
_entity_poly.entity_id
_entity_poly.type
_entity_poly.pdbx_seq_one_letter_code
_entity_poly.pdbx_strand_id
1 'polypeptide(L)'
;VLYEKDARQKLEPASVTKIMTLLLIMEALDSGRIARDDMVTVSAYAAGMGGSQVYLKEGEQMSVSELLKCITVVSGNDAAVAMAEYLSGSEAAFVAEMNLRARELGMADTNFVNCTGLPAQGHLTSAHDIALMSRELILNHPSIREYTTIWMDSIRDGAFGLTNTNRLVRFYQGATGLKTGSTDSALYCVSATAERDGMELIAVVMKSPTSAQRFEDAKALLDYGFANYTLARVYPDVPLAPVEVLLGTTAQVQPQLERECSLLVRKGEEGLISTQIQLAQDLEAPVERGQKLGQMVVTVDGEVRDTIPIVASQQVDRLT
;
A
#
# COMPACT_ATOMS: atom_id res chain seq x y z
N VAL A 1 -4.80 -13.17 3.14
CA VAL A 1 -6.25 -12.98 2.84
C VAL A 1 -7.05 -13.49 4.01
N LEU A 2 -7.94 -12.65 4.56
CA LEU A 2 -8.76 -13.01 5.73
C LEU A 2 -10.16 -13.49 5.34
N TYR A 3 -10.67 -13.01 4.22
CA TYR A 3 -11.95 -13.38 3.64
C TYR A 3 -11.91 -13.12 2.14
N GLU A 4 -12.52 -14.01 1.36
CA GLU A 4 -12.69 -13.79 -0.07
C GLU A 4 -13.98 -14.42 -0.59
N LYS A 5 -14.57 -13.78 -1.59
CA LYS A 5 -15.71 -14.27 -2.35
C LYS A 5 -15.54 -13.81 -3.80
N ASP A 6 -15.51 -14.76 -4.72
CA ASP A 6 -15.32 -14.51 -6.16
C ASP A 6 -14.13 -13.57 -6.46
N ALA A 7 -13.07 -13.65 -5.64
CA ALA A 7 -11.98 -12.68 -5.61
C ALA A 7 -11.19 -12.59 -6.93
N ARG A 8 -11.26 -13.62 -7.75
CA ARG A 8 -10.57 -13.72 -9.05
C ARG A 8 -11.48 -13.42 -10.25
N GLN A 9 -12.74 -13.10 -10.02
CA GLN A 9 -13.65 -12.72 -11.11
C GLN A 9 -13.16 -11.45 -11.78
N LYS A 10 -12.98 -11.50 -13.09
CA LYS A 10 -12.59 -10.34 -13.90
C LYS A 10 -13.79 -9.42 -14.09
N LEU A 11 -13.65 -8.20 -13.62
CA LEU A 11 -14.69 -7.17 -13.63
C LEU A 11 -14.08 -5.82 -14.01
N GLU A 12 -14.93 -4.91 -14.44
CA GLU A 12 -14.54 -3.53 -14.66
C GLU A 12 -14.33 -2.81 -13.32
N PRO A 13 -13.19 -2.15 -13.11
CA PRO A 13 -12.87 -1.49 -11.83
C PRO A 13 -13.40 -0.07 -11.72
N ALA A 14 -13.83 0.56 -12.80
CA ALA A 14 -14.09 1.99 -12.84
C ALA A 14 -12.87 2.78 -12.31
N SER A 15 -13.09 3.86 -11.57
CA SER A 15 -12.01 4.72 -11.05
C SER A 15 -11.13 4.08 -9.99
N VAL A 16 -11.41 2.86 -9.53
CA VAL A 16 -10.47 2.11 -8.69
C VAL A 16 -9.17 1.81 -9.45
N THR A 17 -9.21 1.80 -10.79
CA THR A 17 -8.03 1.83 -11.68
C THR A 17 -6.97 2.85 -11.22
N LYS A 18 -7.39 4.00 -10.73
CA LYS A 18 -6.49 5.10 -10.32
C LYS A 18 -5.57 4.74 -9.16
N ILE A 19 -5.80 3.63 -8.46
CA ILE A 19 -4.84 3.13 -7.48
C ILE A 19 -3.49 2.82 -8.16
N MET A 20 -3.51 2.20 -9.35
CA MET A 20 -2.29 1.98 -10.12
C MET A 20 -1.69 3.30 -10.61
N THR A 21 -2.52 4.22 -11.06
CA THR A 21 -2.09 5.56 -11.46
C THR A 21 -1.38 6.27 -10.30
N LEU A 22 -1.97 6.24 -9.11
CA LEU A 22 -1.39 6.80 -7.90
C LEU A 22 -0.09 6.08 -7.49
N LEU A 23 -0.04 4.76 -7.62
CA LEU A 23 1.16 3.99 -7.32
C LEU A 23 2.35 4.45 -8.16
N LEU A 24 2.17 4.57 -9.48
CA LEU A 24 3.24 5.04 -10.36
C LEU A 24 3.65 6.49 -10.07
N ILE A 25 2.71 7.35 -9.72
CA ILE A 25 3.01 8.73 -9.29
C ILE A 25 3.85 8.73 -8.02
N MET A 26 3.44 7.95 -7.02
CA MET A 26 4.15 7.89 -5.74
C MET A 26 5.54 7.25 -5.88
N GLU A 27 5.70 6.25 -6.72
CA GLU A 27 7.00 5.67 -7.07
C GLU A 27 7.93 6.73 -7.69
N ALA A 28 7.40 7.57 -8.57
CA ALA A 28 8.16 8.66 -9.17
C ALA A 28 8.55 9.75 -8.15
N LEU A 29 7.68 10.08 -7.21
CA LEU A 29 7.97 11.00 -6.11
C LEU A 29 9.04 10.44 -5.16
N ASP A 30 8.87 9.22 -4.72
CA ASP A 30 9.75 8.60 -3.72
C ASP A 30 11.15 8.32 -4.29
N SER A 31 11.26 8.06 -5.59
CA SER A 31 12.54 7.93 -6.29
C SER A 31 13.22 9.26 -6.63
N GLY A 32 12.55 10.38 -6.40
CA GLY A 32 13.06 11.71 -6.74
C GLY A 32 12.99 12.07 -8.22
N ARG A 33 12.31 11.27 -9.05
CA ARG A 33 12.13 11.54 -10.48
C ARG A 33 11.26 12.78 -10.72
N ILE A 34 10.29 13.03 -9.84
CA ILE A 34 9.48 14.22 -9.79
C ILE A 34 9.41 14.76 -8.37
N ALA A 35 8.97 16.02 -8.21
CA ALA A 35 8.76 16.66 -6.92
C ALA A 35 7.30 17.13 -6.78
N ARG A 36 6.83 17.27 -5.54
CA ARG A 36 5.44 17.68 -5.25
C ARG A 36 5.09 19.08 -5.76
N ASP A 37 6.07 19.95 -5.84
CA ASP A 37 5.94 21.34 -6.31
C ASP A 37 6.23 21.53 -7.81
N ASP A 38 6.57 20.44 -8.52
CA ASP A 38 6.69 20.50 -9.97
C ASP A 38 5.37 20.94 -10.59
N MET A 39 5.44 21.87 -11.55
CA MET A 39 4.28 22.39 -12.26
C MET A 39 4.03 21.57 -13.52
N VAL A 40 2.83 21.03 -13.62
CA VAL A 40 2.37 20.25 -14.76
C VAL A 40 1.51 21.11 -15.66
N THR A 41 1.85 21.16 -16.93
CA THR A 41 1.05 21.86 -17.95
C THR A 41 0.04 20.89 -18.55
N VAL A 42 -1.23 21.27 -18.51
CA VAL A 42 -2.36 20.45 -18.94
C VAL A 42 -2.51 20.52 -20.47
N SER A 43 -2.55 19.36 -21.12
CA SER A 43 -2.80 19.26 -22.57
C SER A 43 -4.29 19.43 -22.91
N ALA A 44 -4.57 19.69 -24.18
CA ALA A 44 -5.94 19.70 -24.69
C ALA A 44 -6.62 18.32 -24.50
N TYR A 45 -5.87 17.23 -24.65
CA TYR A 45 -6.37 15.87 -24.44
C TYR A 45 -6.79 15.63 -22.99
N ALA A 46 -5.95 15.99 -22.03
CA ALA A 46 -6.28 15.88 -20.60
C ALA A 46 -7.48 16.76 -20.24
N ALA A 47 -7.49 18.01 -20.68
CA ALA A 47 -8.60 18.94 -20.45
C ALA A 47 -9.93 18.49 -21.04
N GLY A 48 -9.90 17.67 -22.09
CA GLY A 48 -11.09 17.13 -22.76
C GLY A 48 -11.68 15.87 -22.13
N MET A 49 -11.12 15.36 -21.03
CA MET A 49 -11.63 14.16 -20.38
C MET A 49 -13.04 14.37 -19.81
N GLY A 50 -13.89 13.36 -20.01
CA GLY A 50 -15.23 13.30 -19.44
C GLY A 50 -15.26 12.63 -18.07
N GLY A 51 -16.45 12.42 -17.57
CA GLY A 51 -16.69 11.81 -16.25
C GLY A 51 -16.29 12.74 -15.11
N SER A 52 -15.77 12.18 -14.02
CA SER A 52 -15.29 12.97 -12.88
C SER A 52 -14.10 13.83 -13.28
N GLN A 53 -14.14 15.11 -12.99
CA GLN A 53 -13.11 16.06 -13.42
C GLN A 53 -13.10 17.31 -12.54
N VAL A 54 -12.00 18.04 -12.56
CA VAL A 54 -11.85 19.34 -11.89
C VAL A 54 -11.81 20.48 -12.90
N TYR A 55 -12.21 20.20 -14.14
CA TYR A 55 -12.32 21.17 -15.24
C TYR A 55 -11.00 21.88 -15.54
N LEU A 56 -9.93 21.10 -15.64
CA LEU A 56 -8.64 21.61 -16.09
C LEU A 56 -8.75 22.14 -17.52
N LYS A 57 -8.08 23.26 -17.76
CA LYS A 57 -8.04 23.91 -19.08
C LYS A 57 -6.72 23.61 -19.78
N GLU A 58 -6.75 23.56 -21.10
CA GLU A 58 -5.52 23.49 -21.91
C GLU A 58 -4.58 24.65 -21.54
N GLY A 59 -3.31 24.31 -21.27
CA GLY A 59 -2.30 25.27 -20.86
C GLY A 59 -2.32 25.67 -19.39
N GLU A 60 -3.34 25.25 -18.61
CA GLU A 60 -3.34 25.45 -17.16
C GLU A 60 -2.15 24.73 -16.54
N GLN A 61 -1.52 25.37 -15.56
CA GLN A 61 -0.46 24.77 -14.77
C GLN A 61 -0.95 24.48 -13.36
N MET A 62 -0.68 23.27 -12.89
CA MET A 62 -1.04 22.84 -11.53
C MET A 62 0.09 21.97 -10.97
N SER A 63 0.38 22.11 -9.67
CA SER A 63 1.42 21.32 -9.03
C SER A 63 1.05 19.84 -8.97
N VAL A 64 2.06 18.98 -8.94
CA VAL A 64 1.88 17.53 -8.71
C VAL A 64 1.06 17.29 -7.45
N SER A 65 1.33 18.02 -6.36
CA SER A 65 0.58 17.87 -5.11
C SER A 65 -0.90 18.21 -5.26
N GLU A 66 -1.25 19.28 -5.97
CA GLU A 66 -2.65 19.62 -6.20
C GLU A 66 -3.34 18.62 -7.14
N LEU A 67 -2.63 18.15 -8.17
CA LEU A 67 -3.16 17.08 -9.05
C LEU A 67 -3.42 15.78 -8.28
N LEU A 68 -2.55 15.43 -7.34
CA LEU A 68 -2.79 14.28 -6.44
C LEU A 68 -4.06 14.45 -5.62
N LYS A 69 -4.34 15.63 -5.09
CA LYS A 69 -5.62 15.91 -4.43
C LYS A 69 -6.81 15.70 -5.37
N CYS A 70 -6.71 16.19 -6.59
CA CYS A 70 -7.77 16.05 -7.59
C CYS A 70 -8.06 14.58 -7.91
N ILE A 71 -7.04 13.75 -7.98
CA ILE A 71 -7.16 12.31 -8.27
C ILE A 71 -7.74 11.57 -7.07
N THR A 72 -7.19 11.78 -5.87
CA THR A 72 -7.57 11.05 -4.67
C THR A 72 -8.92 11.45 -4.10
N VAL A 73 -9.21 12.73 -4.06
CA VAL A 73 -10.40 13.27 -3.38
C VAL A 73 -11.65 13.20 -4.27
N VAL A 74 -11.56 13.69 -5.50
CA VAL A 74 -12.71 13.76 -6.41
C VAL A 74 -12.58 12.88 -7.65
N SER A 75 -11.56 12.06 -7.73
CA SER A 75 -11.39 11.12 -8.84
C SER A 75 -11.24 11.81 -10.22
N GLY A 76 -10.55 12.94 -10.28
CA GLY A 76 -10.43 13.73 -11.50
C GLY A 76 -9.75 12.98 -12.65
N ASN A 77 -10.48 12.67 -13.71
CA ASN A 77 -9.96 12.00 -14.89
C ASN A 77 -8.97 12.88 -15.65
N ASP A 78 -9.27 14.17 -15.75
CA ASP A 78 -8.38 15.17 -16.36
C ASP A 78 -7.04 15.27 -15.60
N ALA A 79 -7.07 15.28 -14.28
CA ALA A 79 -5.88 15.28 -13.46
C ALA A 79 -5.06 13.98 -13.61
N ALA A 80 -5.74 12.83 -13.69
CA ALA A 80 -5.07 11.53 -13.90
C ALA A 80 -4.34 11.49 -15.24
N VAL A 81 -4.99 11.93 -16.33
CA VAL A 81 -4.36 11.98 -17.66
C VAL A 81 -3.22 13.00 -17.70
N ALA A 82 -3.39 14.18 -17.08
CA ALA A 82 -2.32 15.16 -16.99
C ALA A 82 -1.06 14.59 -16.33
N MET A 83 -1.22 13.86 -15.23
CA MET A 83 -0.11 13.19 -14.56
C MET A 83 0.49 12.05 -15.39
N ALA A 84 -0.34 11.26 -16.07
CA ALA A 84 0.13 10.21 -16.97
C ALA A 84 1.02 10.76 -18.09
N GLU A 85 0.59 11.84 -18.73
CA GLU A 85 1.37 12.52 -19.77
C GLU A 85 2.66 13.13 -19.21
N TYR A 86 2.59 13.71 -18.01
CA TYR A 86 3.76 14.28 -17.35
C TYR A 86 4.83 13.25 -17.04
N LEU A 87 4.42 12.06 -16.56
CA LEU A 87 5.35 10.99 -16.19
C LEU A 87 5.91 10.23 -17.39
N SER A 88 5.09 9.97 -18.40
CA SER A 88 5.41 9.02 -19.47
C SER A 88 5.34 9.61 -20.88
N GLY A 89 5.00 10.88 -21.01
CA GLY A 89 4.89 11.59 -22.28
C GLY A 89 3.56 11.42 -22.99
N SER A 90 2.83 10.32 -22.73
CA SER A 90 1.49 10.08 -23.26
C SER A 90 0.72 9.13 -22.33
N GLU A 91 -0.61 9.14 -22.42
CA GLU A 91 -1.43 8.15 -21.71
C GLU A 91 -1.10 6.72 -22.16
N ALA A 92 -0.90 6.49 -23.45
CA ALA A 92 -0.58 5.18 -23.96
C ALA A 92 0.72 4.61 -23.38
N ALA A 93 1.76 5.42 -23.29
CA ALA A 93 3.02 5.02 -22.67
C ALA A 93 2.84 4.74 -21.17
N PHE A 94 2.06 5.56 -20.48
CA PHE A 94 1.75 5.36 -19.07
C PHE A 94 0.96 4.06 -18.83
N VAL A 95 -0.02 3.75 -19.67
CA VAL A 95 -0.78 2.50 -19.60
C VAL A 95 0.11 1.28 -19.80
N ALA A 96 1.10 1.36 -20.68
CA ALA A 96 2.10 0.29 -20.83
C ALA A 96 2.87 0.06 -19.52
N GLU A 97 3.25 1.13 -18.82
CA GLU A 97 3.88 1.05 -17.48
C GLU A 97 2.91 0.48 -16.43
N MET A 98 1.64 0.88 -16.45
CA MET A 98 0.62 0.31 -15.56
C MET A 98 0.52 -1.21 -15.71
N ASN A 99 0.48 -1.71 -16.94
CA ASN A 99 0.40 -3.14 -17.21
C ASN A 99 1.71 -3.88 -16.88
N LEU A 100 2.86 -3.25 -17.10
CA LEU A 100 4.13 -3.80 -16.64
C LEU A 100 4.14 -3.97 -15.12
N ARG A 101 3.76 -2.92 -14.41
CA ARG A 101 3.72 -2.95 -12.93
C ARG A 101 2.70 -3.96 -12.40
N ALA A 102 1.56 -4.09 -13.06
CA ALA A 102 0.58 -5.12 -12.74
C ALA A 102 1.18 -6.54 -12.83
N ARG A 103 1.96 -6.83 -13.87
CA ARG A 103 2.66 -8.11 -14.01
C ARG A 103 3.69 -8.32 -12.90
N GLU A 104 4.46 -7.31 -12.57
CA GLU A 104 5.45 -7.37 -11.48
C GLU A 104 4.80 -7.66 -10.12
N LEU A 105 3.61 -7.13 -9.89
CA LEU A 105 2.83 -7.37 -8.67
C LEU A 105 2.07 -8.70 -8.67
N GLY A 106 2.11 -9.46 -9.76
CA GLY A 106 1.38 -10.73 -9.88
C GLY A 106 -0.12 -10.57 -10.11
N MET A 107 -0.55 -9.42 -10.66
CA MET A 107 -1.95 -9.12 -10.97
C MET A 107 -2.38 -9.83 -12.27
N ALA A 108 -2.56 -11.15 -12.19
CA ALA A 108 -2.79 -12.00 -13.35
C ALA A 108 -4.17 -11.82 -14.02
N ASP A 109 -5.12 -11.22 -13.31
CA ASP A 109 -6.48 -10.98 -13.80
C ASP A 109 -6.65 -9.58 -14.40
N THR A 110 -5.57 -8.80 -14.53
CA THR A 110 -5.63 -7.38 -14.82
C THR A 110 -5.12 -7.05 -16.21
N ASN A 111 -5.87 -6.19 -16.90
CA ASN A 111 -5.45 -5.50 -18.11
C ASN A 111 -5.99 -4.07 -18.08
N PHE A 112 -5.10 -3.08 -18.04
CA PHE A 112 -5.44 -1.67 -18.13
C PHE A 112 -5.43 -1.21 -19.58
N VAL A 113 -6.45 -0.46 -19.97
CA VAL A 113 -6.58 0.18 -21.29
C VAL A 113 -6.41 1.70 -21.19
N ASN A 114 -6.71 2.26 -20.03
CA ASN A 114 -6.54 3.68 -19.72
C ASN A 114 -6.11 3.88 -18.25
N CYS A 115 -5.75 5.10 -17.91
CA CYS A 115 -5.31 5.46 -16.57
C CYS A 115 -6.42 5.99 -15.65
N THR A 116 -7.65 6.06 -16.14
CA THR A 116 -8.78 6.70 -15.45
C THR A 116 -9.80 5.71 -14.90
N GLY A 117 -10.00 4.60 -15.57
CA GLY A 117 -11.07 3.64 -15.32
C GLY A 117 -12.36 3.93 -16.09
N LEU A 118 -12.34 4.87 -17.02
CA LEU A 118 -13.45 5.05 -17.97
C LEU A 118 -13.71 3.76 -18.74
N PRO A 119 -14.97 3.46 -19.09
CA PRO A 119 -15.30 2.21 -19.78
C PRO A 119 -14.51 2.03 -21.07
N ALA A 120 -13.87 0.87 -21.21
CA ALA A 120 -13.14 0.49 -22.41
C ALA A 120 -13.14 -1.04 -22.50
N GLN A 121 -13.23 -1.54 -23.74
CA GLN A 121 -13.21 -2.97 -23.97
C GLN A 121 -11.89 -3.58 -23.48
N GLY A 122 -11.98 -4.63 -22.67
CA GLY A 122 -10.83 -5.34 -22.13
C GLY A 122 -10.18 -4.68 -20.91
N HIS A 123 -10.71 -3.56 -20.40
CA HIS A 123 -10.25 -2.92 -19.18
C HIS A 123 -10.84 -3.64 -17.98
N LEU A 124 -10.12 -4.63 -17.46
CA LEU A 124 -10.60 -5.56 -16.44
C LEU A 124 -9.55 -5.75 -15.34
N THR A 125 -10.03 -6.08 -14.16
CA THR A 125 -9.23 -6.52 -13.01
C THR A 125 -10.08 -7.43 -12.12
N SER A 126 -9.54 -7.83 -10.98
CA SER A 126 -10.26 -8.60 -9.96
C SER A 126 -10.12 -7.97 -8.58
N ALA A 127 -10.97 -8.35 -7.64
CA ALA A 127 -10.85 -7.89 -6.25
C ALA A 127 -9.50 -8.28 -5.63
N HIS A 128 -9.02 -9.47 -5.94
CA HIS A 128 -7.70 -9.94 -5.52
C HIS A 128 -6.58 -9.00 -6.02
N ASP A 129 -6.60 -8.67 -7.30
CA ASP A 129 -5.57 -7.83 -7.92
C ASP A 129 -5.63 -6.39 -7.41
N ILE A 130 -6.84 -5.86 -7.19
CA ILE A 130 -7.00 -4.55 -6.55
C ILE A 130 -6.37 -4.54 -5.16
N ALA A 131 -6.54 -5.61 -4.38
CA ALA A 131 -5.92 -5.73 -3.07
C ALA A 131 -4.38 -5.74 -3.17
N LEU A 132 -3.81 -6.39 -4.19
CA LEU A 132 -2.36 -6.39 -4.41
C LEU A 132 -1.80 -4.99 -4.67
N MET A 133 -2.39 -4.24 -5.61
CA MET A 133 -1.91 -2.87 -5.89
C MET A 133 -2.20 -1.90 -4.73
N SER A 134 -3.31 -2.09 -4.03
CA SER A 134 -3.62 -1.30 -2.83
C SER A 134 -2.59 -1.53 -1.73
N ARG A 135 -2.24 -2.78 -1.50
CA ARG A 135 -1.22 -3.17 -0.51
C ARG A 135 0.14 -2.57 -0.85
N GLU A 136 0.57 -2.66 -2.09
CA GLU A 136 1.83 -2.07 -2.56
C GLU A 136 1.86 -0.56 -2.29
N LEU A 137 0.80 0.15 -2.64
CA LEU A 137 0.70 1.59 -2.45
C LEU A 137 0.79 1.99 -0.97
N ILE A 138 0.02 1.35 -0.09
CA ILE A 138 -0.02 1.76 1.32
C ILE A 138 1.21 1.32 2.12
N LEU A 139 1.82 0.17 1.77
CA LEU A 139 3.00 -0.32 2.47
C LEU A 139 4.27 0.42 2.08
N ASN A 140 4.50 0.59 0.78
CA ASN A 140 5.77 1.10 0.27
C ASN A 140 5.74 2.60 -0.02
N HIS A 141 4.54 3.19 -0.09
CA HIS A 141 4.33 4.62 -0.33
C HIS A 141 3.34 5.23 0.67
N PRO A 142 3.59 5.11 1.99
CA PRO A 142 2.62 5.48 3.02
C PRO A 142 2.26 6.97 3.03
N SER A 143 3.07 7.83 2.43
CA SER A 143 2.76 9.26 2.30
C SER A 143 1.53 9.54 1.43
N ILE A 144 1.03 8.55 0.68
CA ILE A 144 -0.25 8.68 -0.05
C ILE A 144 -1.40 9.03 0.91
N ARG A 145 -1.31 8.63 2.18
CA ARG A 145 -2.33 8.92 3.19
C ARG A 145 -2.55 10.42 3.41
N GLU A 146 -1.56 11.25 3.16
CA GLU A 146 -1.71 12.70 3.24
C GLU A 146 -2.79 13.21 2.29
N TYR A 147 -3.06 12.49 1.21
CA TYR A 147 -4.07 12.81 0.20
C TYR A 147 -5.35 11.99 0.37
N THR A 148 -5.24 10.70 0.58
CA THR A 148 -6.40 9.80 0.64
C THR A 148 -7.27 9.97 1.88
N THR A 149 -6.76 10.60 2.93
CA THR A 149 -7.50 10.92 4.16
C THR A 149 -8.14 12.30 4.15
N ILE A 150 -7.95 13.09 3.10
CA ILE A 150 -8.60 14.39 2.97
C ILE A 150 -10.11 14.18 2.78
N TRP A 151 -10.90 14.74 3.69
CA TRP A 151 -12.36 14.76 3.53
C TRP A 151 -12.81 15.91 2.64
N MET A 152 -12.35 17.11 2.94
CA MET A 152 -12.65 18.33 2.17
C MET A 152 -11.39 19.17 2.03
N ASP A 153 -11.19 19.74 0.86
CA ASP A 153 -10.11 20.66 0.55
C ASP A 153 -10.53 21.53 -0.64
N SER A 154 -9.61 22.29 -1.17
CA SER A 154 -9.82 23.12 -2.36
C SER A 154 -8.55 23.18 -3.21
N ILE A 155 -8.72 23.59 -4.45
CA ILE A 155 -7.66 23.94 -5.39
C ILE A 155 -7.90 25.37 -5.92
N ARG A 156 -6.96 25.89 -6.68
CA ARG A 156 -7.03 27.23 -7.28
C ARG A 156 -7.29 28.33 -6.23
N ASP A 157 -6.48 28.31 -5.15
CA ASP A 157 -6.56 29.28 -4.05
C ASP A 157 -7.97 29.38 -3.42
N GLY A 158 -8.65 28.25 -3.28
CA GLY A 158 -9.98 28.15 -2.68
C GLY A 158 -11.14 28.34 -3.65
N ALA A 159 -10.87 28.59 -4.92
CA ALA A 159 -11.92 28.82 -5.93
C ALA A 159 -12.69 27.56 -6.33
N PHE A 160 -12.12 26.37 -6.12
CA PHE A 160 -12.75 25.09 -6.44
C PHE A 160 -12.68 24.13 -5.24
N GLY A 161 -13.84 23.83 -4.68
CA GLY A 161 -13.97 22.92 -3.53
C GLY A 161 -13.91 21.46 -3.94
N LEU A 162 -13.27 20.64 -3.09
CA LEU A 162 -13.16 19.21 -3.23
C LEU A 162 -13.79 18.51 -2.03
N THR A 163 -14.62 17.51 -2.27
CA THR A 163 -15.16 16.64 -1.21
C THR A 163 -14.91 15.19 -1.61
N ASN A 164 -14.36 14.39 -0.68
CA ASN A 164 -13.97 13.03 -0.97
C ASN A 164 -15.17 12.16 -1.34
N THR A 165 -15.05 11.39 -2.39
CA THR A 165 -16.04 10.41 -2.82
C THR A 165 -16.13 9.22 -1.87
N ASN A 166 -15.08 8.98 -1.08
CA ASN A 166 -15.03 7.91 -0.10
C ASN A 166 -15.57 8.39 1.25
N ARG A 167 -16.84 8.06 1.51
CA ARG A 167 -17.51 8.47 2.76
C ARG A 167 -16.89 7.84 4.00
N LEU A 168 -16.19 6.71 3.88
CA LEU A 168 -15.54 6.04 5.01
C LEU A 168 -14.45 6.92 5.63
N VAL A 169 -13.81 7.78 4.85
CA VAL A 169 -12.79 8.72 5.36
C VAL A 169 -13.34 9.59 6.50
N ARG A 170 -14.61 9.96 6.44
CA ARG A 170 -15.26 10.75 7.49
C ARG A 170 -15.98 9.89 8.54
N PHE A 171 -16.62 8.81 8.11
CA PHE A 171 -17.62 8.12 8.93
C PHE A 171 -17.17 6.75 9.47
N TYR A 172 -15.97 6.29 9.11
CA TYR A 172 -15.42 5.04 9.63
C TYR A 172 -14.14 5.29 10.42
N GLN A 173 -14.14 4.86 11.68
CA GLN A 173 -12.98 5.04 12.56
C GLN A 173 -11.75 4.34 12.04
N GLY A 174 -10.66 5.11 11.88
CA GLY A 174 -9.39 4.60 11.40
C GLY A 174 -9.25 4.55 9.88
N ALA A 175 -10.25 5.01 9.11
CA ALA A 175 -10.16 5.01 7.65
C ALA A 175 -8.94 5.79 7.15
N THR A 176 -8.15 5.15 6.27
CA THR A 176 -6.92 5.71 5.66
C THR A 176 -7.04 5.92 4.16
N GLY A 177 -8.12 5.48 3.53
CA GLY A 177 -8.39 5.61 2.11
C GLY A 177 -9.33 4.53 1.60
N LEU A 178 -9.23 4.06 0.37
CA LEU A 178 -8.19 4.38 -0.59
C LEU A 178 -8.79 5.01 -1.85
N LYS A 179 -9.72 4.30 -2.55
CA LYS A 179 -10.31 4.78 -3.80
C LYS A 179 -11.67 4.17 -4.06
N THR A 180 -12.60 4.98 -4.53
CA THR A 180 -13.90 4.56 -5.04
C THR A 180 -13.92 4.56 -6.57
N GLY A 181 -14.90 3.87 -7.14
CA GLY A 181 -15.17 3.94 -8.56
C GLY A 181 -16.61 3.52 -8.88
N SER A 182 -17.19 4.10 -9.93
CA SER A 182 -18.48 3.67 -10.45
C SER A 182 -18.63 4.04 -11.91
N THR A 183 -19.27 3.18 -12.68
CA THR A 183 -19.79 3.41 -14.03
C THR A 183 -21.08 2.62 -14.16
N ASP A 184 -21.83 2.86 -15.21
CA ASP A 184 -23.09 2.13 -15.43
C ASP A 184 -22.87 0.62 -15.55
N SER A 185 -21.76 0.19 -16.16
CA SER A 185 -21.42 -1.23 -16.32
C SER A 185 -20.65 -1.83 -15.15
N ALA A 186 -19.75 -1.07 -14.55
CA ALA A 186 -18.98 -1.52 -13.38
C ALA A 186 -19.83 -1.53 -12.10
N LEU A 187 -20.94 -0.78 -12.08
CA LEU A 187 -21.67 -0.48 -10.86
C LEU A 187 -20.75 0.21 -9.84
N TYR A 188 -20.84 -0.14 -8.57
CA TYR A 188 -20.12 0.57 -7.50
C TYR A 188 -18.99 -0.29 -6.94
N CYS A 189 -17.79 0.26 -6.97
CA CYS A 189 -16.57 -0.38 -6.50
C CYS A 189 -15.88 0.49 -5.43
N VAL A 190 -15.14 -0.15 -4.54
CA VAL A 190 -14.26 0.52 -3.58
C VAL A 190 -13.11 -0.39 -3.16
N SER A 191 -11.93 0.17 -3.03
CA SER A 191 -10.87 -0.36 -2.20
C SER A 191 -10.78 0.54 -0.97
N ALA A 192 -11.18 0.02 0.19
CA ALA A 192 -11.20 0.74 1.44
C ALA A 192 -10.06 0.27 2.33
N THR A 193 -9.37 1.22 2.95
CA THR A 193 -8.29 0.93 3.89
C THR A 193 -8.58 1.59 5.23
N ALA A 194 -8.22 0.90 6.31
CA ALA A 194 -8.35 1.41 7.65
C ALA A 194 -7.27 0.83 8.56
N GLU A 195 -6.84 1.60 9.54
CA GLU A 195 -5.83 1.19 10.51
C GLU A 195 -6.34 1.41 11.93
N ARG A 196 -6.20 0.37 12.76
CA ARG A 196 -6.45 0.44 14.20
C ARG A 196 -5.38 -0.34 14.94
N ASP A 197 -4.80 0.24 15.98
CA ASP A 197 -3.78 -0.41 16.80
C ASP A 197 -2.61 -1.00 16.00
N GLY A 198 -2.18 -0.28 14.97
CA GLY A 198 -1.08 -0.69 14.09
C GLY A 198 -1.42 -1.73 13.03
N MET A 199 -2.64 -2.25 13.02
CA MET A 199 -3.11 -3.20 12.01
C MET A 199 -3.89 -2.46 10.93
N GLU A 200 -3.38 -2.50 9.70
CA GLU A 200 -4.06 -1.94 8.54
C GLU A 200 -4.73 -3.03 7.71
N LEU A 201 -6.00 -2.82 7.40
CA LEU A 201 -6.81 -3.74 6.59
C LEU A 201 -7.20 -3.09 5.26
N ILE A 202 -7.35 -3.93 4.25
CA ILE A 202 -7.83 -3.57 2.92
C ILE A 202 -9.11 -4.36 2.66
N ALA A 203 -10.21 -3.67 2.35
CA ALA A 203 -11.46 -4.28 1.95
C ALA A 203 -11.80 -3.85 0.52
N VAL A 204 -11.88 -4.81 -0.38
CA VAL A 204 -12.22 -4.57 -1.79
C VAL A 204 -13.62 -5.08 -2.09
N VAL A 205 -14.47 -4.19 -2.59
CA VAL A 205 -15.84 -4.51 -3.03
C VAL A 205 -15.98 -4.09 -4.49
N MET A 206 -16.44 -4.99 -5.33
CA MET A 206 -16.69 -4.74 -6.74
C MET A 206 -18.13 -5.06 -7.11
N LYS A 207 -18.64 -4.33 -8.09
CA LYS A 207 -19.97 -4.56 -8.69
C LYS A 207 -21.11 -4.57 -7.66
N SER A 208 -21.03 -3.68 -6.68
CA SER A 208 -22.12 -3.49 -5.73
C SER A 208 -23.30 -2.78 -6.41
N PRO A 209 -24.55 -3.16 -6.10
CA PRO A 209 -25.72 -2.60 -6.79
C PRO A 209 -25.97 -1.12 -6.49
N THR A 210 -25.53 -0.63 -5.33
CA THR A 210 -25.70 0.77 -4.92
C THR A 210 -24.47 1.32 -4.23
N SER A 211 -24.31 2.64 -4.24
CA SER A 211 -23.25 3.31 -3.49
C SER A 211 -23.34 3.02 -1.99
N ALA A 212 -24.54 3.02 -1.42
CA ALA A 212 -24.74 2.72 0.00
C ALA A 212 -24.30 1.31 0.34
N GLN A 213 -24.70 0.31 -0.45
CA GLN A 213 -24.35 -1.08 -0.22
C GLN A 213 -22.84 -1.30 -0.33
N ARG A 214 -22.16 -0.66 -1.27
CA ARG A 214 -20.70 -0.69 -1.41
C ARG A 214 -20.00 -0.35 -0.10
N PHE A 215 -20.42 0.74 0.55
CA PHE A 215 -19.81 1.17 1.80
C PHE A 215 -20.19 0.28 2.98
N GLU A 216 -21.43 -0.20 3.03
CA GLU A 216 -21.86 -1.14 4.08
C GLU A 216 -21.07 -2.47 4.00
N ASP A 217 -20.87 -3.00 2.80
CA ASP A 217 -20.09 -4.21 2.61
C ASP A 217 -18.62 -4.00 2.98
N ALA A 218 -18.03 -2.88 2.58
CA ALA A 218 -16.65 -2.55 2.95
C ALA A 218 -16.49 -2.41 4.47
N LYS A 219 -17.42 -1.74 5.15
CA LYS A 219 -17.43 -1.65 6.62
C LYS A 219 -17.55 -3.01 7.27
N ALA A 220 -18.45 -3.86 6.78
CA ALA A 220 -18.62 -5.20 7.32
C ALA A 220 -17.34 -6.05 7.21
N LEU A 221 -16.63 -5.94 6.09
CA LEU A 221 -15.35 -6.62 5.90
C LEU A 221 -14.26 -6.09 6.84
N LEU A 222 -14.15 -4.78 6.97
CA LEU A 222 -13.20 -4.15 7.90
C LEU A 222 -13.52 -4.51 9.35
N ASP A 223 -14.78 -4.45 9.74
CA ASP A 223 -15.25 -4.82 11.07
C ASP A 223 -14.94 -6.29 11.39
N TYR A 224 -15.16 -7.18 10.42
CA TYR A 224 -14.79 -8.59 10.54
C TYR A 224 -13.29 -8.75 10.83
N GLY A 225 -12.45 -8.07 10.08
CA GLY A 225 -11.00 -8.14 10.29
C GLY A 225 -10.58 -7.61 11.66
N PHE A 226 -11.06 -6.44 12.07
CA PHE A 226 -10.72 -5.87 13.36
C PHE A 226 -11.32 -6.63 14.57
N ALA A 227 -12.47 -7.27 14.39
CA ALA A 227 -13.08 -8.06 15.43
C ALA A 227 -12.40 -9.40 15.68
N ASN A 228 -11.83 -10.01 14.64
CA ASN A 228 -11.35 -11.39 14.69
C ASN A 228 -9.83 -11.54 14.68
N TYR A 229 -9.09 -10.51 14.33
CA TYR A 229 -7.64 -10.55 14.17
C TYR A 229 -6.94 -9.47 14.99
N THR A 230 -5.69 -9.73 15.31
CA THR A 230 -4.81 -8.79 16.01
C THR A 230 -3.37 -8.95 15.53
N LEU A 231 -2.57 -7.90 15.71
CA LEU A 231 -1.11 -7.97 15.57
C LEU A 231 -0.52 -8.26 16.95
N ALA A 232 0.12 -9.42 17.08
CA ALA A 232 0.86 -9.79 18.28
C ALA A 232 2.34 -9.41 18.10
N ARG A 233 2.89 -8.61 19.01
CA ARG A 233 4.34 -8.39 19.07
C ARG A 233 5.00 -9.63 19.62
N VAL A 234 6.06 -10.10 18.96
CA VAL A 234 6.77 -11.31 19.32
C VAL A 234 8.18 -10.95 19.78
N TYR A 235 8.48 -11.38 20.99
CA TYR A 235 9.81 -11.24 21.61
C TYR A 235 10.40 -12.62 21.86
N PRO A 236 11.74 -12.75 21.96
CA PRO A 236 12.34 -13.97 22.46
C PRO A 236 11.79 -14.33 23.85
N ASP A 237 11.46 -15.61 24.08
CA ASP A 237 10.95 -16.09 25.35
C ASP A 237 11.92 -15.87 26.52
N VAL A 238 13.21 -15.81 26.18
CA VAL A 238 14.30 -15.51 27.11
C VAL A 238 15.21 -14.44 26.50
N PRO A 239 15.91 -13.63 27.33
CA PRO A 239 16.87 -12.67 26.83
C PRO A 239 17.95 -13.37 25.99
N LEU A 240 18.38 -12.72 24.90
CA LEU A 240 19.45 -13.24 24.05
C LEU A 240 20.78 -13.22 24.83
N ALA A 241 21.34 -14.38 25.04
CA ALA A 241 22.64 -14.51 25.71
C ALA A 241 23.76 -13.93 24.83
N PRO A 242 24.79 -13.27 25.42
CA PRO A 242 25.99 -12.87 24.70
C PRO A 242 26.64 -14.09 24.03
N VAL A 243 27.20 -13.88 22.83
CA VAL A 243 27.92 -14.92 22.07
C VAL A 243 29.41 -14.70 22.27
N GLU A 244 30.15 -15.78 22.58
CA GLU A 244 31.58 -15.73 22.73
C GLU A 244 32.28 -15.46 21.40
N VAL A 245 33.32 -14.62 21.45
CA VAL A 245 34.16 -14.26 20.30
C VAL A 245 35.59 -14.62 20.58
N LEU A 246 36.07 -15.62 19.87
CA LEU A 246 37.48 -16.07 19.95
C LEU A 246 38.37 -15.08 19.22
N LEU A 247 39.56 -14.83 19.78
CA LEU A 247 40.59 -13.94 19.22
C LEU A 247 40.08 -12.50 19.03
N GLY A 248 39.05 -12.09 19.75
CA GLY A 248 38.48 -10.75 19.68
C GLY A 248 39.04 -9.79 20.71
N THR A 249 38.99 -8.50 20.42
CA THR A 249 39.32 -7.41 21.37
C THR A 249 38.35 -7.37 22.55
N THR A 250 37.20 -7.95 22.41
CA THR A 250 36.24 -8.28 23.49
C THR A 250 35.88 -9.75 23.40
N ALA A 251 35.71 -10.38 24.58
CA ALA A 251 35.43 -11.81 24.66
C ALA A 251 34.01 -12.20 24.21
N GLN A 252 33.11 -11.23 24.11
CA GLN A 252 31.71 -11.47 23.80
C GLN A 252 31.11 -10.34 22.94
N VAL A 253 30.10 -10.67 22.17
CA VAL A 253 29.22 -9.73 21.43
C VAL A 253 27.77 -9.93 21.83
N GLN A 254 27.06 -8.84 22.07
CA GLN A 254 25.65 -8.89 22.37
C GLN A 254 24.84 -9.07 21.05
N PRO A 255 24.05 -10.15 20.93
CA PRO A 255 23.15 -10.31 19.80
C PRO A 255 21.90 -9.46 19.96
N GLN A 256 21.29 -9.09 18.83
CA GLN A 256 20.00 -8.40 18.76
C GLN A 256 19.20 -8.90 17.57
N LEU A 257 17.88 -8.79 17.65
CA LEU A 257 17.05 -9.04 16.48
C LEU A 257 17.32 -7.97 15.42
N GLU A 258 17.41 -8.38 14.14
CA GLU A 258 17.61 -7.46 13.01
C GLU A 258 16.43 -6.52 12.83
N ARG A 259 15.24 -6.98 13.18
CA ARG A 259 13.98 -6.23 13.10
C ARG A 259 12.99 -6.65 14.17
N GLU A 260 12.02 -5.78 14.45
CA GLU A 260 10.89 -6.15 15.28
C GLU A 260 10.03 -7.22 14.56
N CYS A 261 9.40 -8.08 15.32
CA CYS A 261 8.48 -9.10 14.81
C CYS A 261 7.05 -8.83 15.30
N SER A 262 6.14 -8.68 14.36
CA SER A 262 4.71 -8.66 14.62
C SER A 262 4.01 -9.68 13.72
N LEU A 263 3.15 -10.50 14.32
CA LEU A 263 2.38 -11.52 13.60
C LEU A 263 0.90 -11.19 13.62
N LEU A 264 0.26 -11.34 12.47
CA LEU A 264 -1.19 -11.35 12.37
C LEU A 264 -1.71 -12.73 12.82
N VAL A 265 -2.49 -12.73 13.88
CA VAL A 265 -3.11 -13.94 14.43
C VAL A 265 -4.59 -13.68 14.74
N ARG A 266 -5.37 -14.76 14.85
CA ARG A 266 -6.73 -14.64 15.38
C ARG A 266 -6.68 -14.24 16.85
N LYS A 267 -7.62 -13.38 17.27
CA LYS A 267 -7.77 -13.05 18.67
C LYS A 267 -8.02 -14.33 19.50
N GLY A 268 -7.27 -14.50 20.58
CA GLY A 268 -7.30 -15.69 21.42
C GLY A 268 -6.24 -16.75 21.05
N GLU A 269 -5.56 -16.60 19.92
CA GLU A 269 -4.50 -17.52 19.48
C GLU A 269 -3.08 -17.02 19.82
N GLU A 270 -2.96 -15.90 20.52
CA GLU A 270 -1.67 -15.33 20.91
C GLU A 270 -0.83 -16.31 21.77
N GLY A 271 -1.49 -17.12 22.59
CA GLY A 271 -0.83 -18.17 23.39
C GLY A 271 -0.27 -19.35 22.59
N LEU A 272 -0.61 -19.45 21.30
CA LEU A 272 -0.06 -20.47 20.39
C LEU A 272 1.24 -20.04 19.72
N ILE A 273 1.69 -18.79 19.93
CA ILE A 273 2.94 -18.27 19.42
C ILE A 273 4.09 -18.82 20.26
N SER A 274 5.08 -19.40 19.59
CA SER A 274 6.31 -19.88 20.20
C SER A 274 7.51 -19.36 19.44
N THR A 275 8.62 -19.17 20.16
CA THR A 275 9.89 -18.78 19.57
C THR A 275 10.97 -19.81 19.85
N GLN A 276 11.86 -20.02 18.89
CA GLN A 276 13.05 -20.83 19.03
C GLN A 276 14.27 -20.02 18.61
N ILE A 277 15.23 -19.88 19.50
CA ILE A 277 16.47 -19.17 19.26
C ILE A 277 17.54 -20.15 18.81
N GLN A 278 18.15 -19.85 17.67
CA GLN A 278 19.29 -20.58 17.11
C GLN A 278 20.44 -19.58 16.98
N LEU A 279 21.46 -19.70 17.83
CA LEU A 279 22.64 -18.85 17.83
C LEU A 279 23.91 -19.66 17.55
N ALA A 280 24.85 -19.06 16.85
CA ALA A 280 26.21 -19.58 16.74
C ALA A 280 26.81 -19.70 18.14
N GLN A 281 27.57 -20.77 18.38
CA GLN A 281 28.19 -21.00 19.71
C GLN A 281 29.59 -20.38 19.81
N ASP A 282 30.36 -20.46 18.74
CA ASP A 282 31.73 -19.94 18.71
C ASP A 282 31.93 -19.06 17.48
N LEU A 283 32.22 -17.80 17.71
CA LEU A 283 32.55 -16.84 16.66
C LEU A 283 34.08 -16.58 16.74
N GLU A 284 34.71 -16.41 15.60
CA GLU A 284 36.07 -15.92 15.52
C GLU A 284 36.10 -14.49 15.00
N ALA A 285 36.84 -13.62 15.67
CA ALA A 285 37.00 -12.24 15.25
C ALA A 285 37.76 -12.13 13.90
N PRO A 286 37.49 -11.13 13.06
CA PRO A 286 36.65 -9.99 13.36
C PRO A 286 35.15 -10.30 13.19
N VAL A 287 34.30 -9.66 13.99
CA VAL A 287 32.86 -9.70 13.85
C VAL A 287 32.38 -8.29 13.49
N GLU A 288 31.64 -8.18 12.40
CA GLU A 288 31.08 -6.89 11.96
C GLU A 288 29.76 -6.59 12.64
N ARG A 289 29.50 -5.30 12.90
CA ARG A 289 28.17 -4.87 13.35
C ARG A 289 27.12 -5.23 12.28
N GLY A 290 26.04 -5.87 12.69
CA GLY A 290 24.97 -6.35 11.77
C GLY A 290 25.27 -7.72 11.16
N GLN A 291 26.43 -8.32 11.44
CA GLN A 291 26.75 -9.68 10.99
C GLN A 291 25.73 -10.67 11.57
N LYS A 292 25.20 -11.56 10.72
CA LYS A 292 24.26 -12.59 11.16
C LYS A 292 24.94 -13.58 12.12
N LEU A 293 24.37 -13.74 13.29
CA LEU A 293 24.82 -14.67 14.34
C LEU A 293 23.91 -15.87 14.49
N GLY A 294 22.70 -15.80 13.97
CA GLY A 294 21.69 -16.82 14.08
C GLY A 294 20.34 -16.32 13.65
N GLN A 295 19.30 -16.91 14.20
CA GLN A 295 17.92 -16.55 13.88
C GLN A 295 16.94 -16.91 14.99
N MET A 296 15.83 -16.20 15.04
CA MET A 296 14.66 -16.54 15.84
C MET A 296 13.60 -17.10 14.90
N VAL A 297 13.22 -18.34 15.11
CA VAL A 297 12.11 -18.98 14.39
C VAL A 297 10.84 -18.78 15.19
N VAL A 298 9.82 -18.22 14.55
CA VAL A 298 8.52 -17.93 15.14
C VAL A 298 7.49 -18.90 14.58
N THR A 299 6.82 -19.63 15.46
CA THR A 299 5.77 -20.56 15.08
C THR A 299 4.43 -20.18 15.71
N VAL A 300 3.35 -20.55 15.04
CA VAL A 300 2.00 -20.45 15.58
C VAL A 300 1.37 -21.84 15.44
N ASP A 301 0.99 -22.46 16.56
CA ASP A 301 0.46 -23.82 16.61
C ASP A 301 1.35 -24.84 15.86
N GLY A 302 2.68 -24.69 16.03
CA GLY A 302 3.69 -25.55 15.43
C GLY A 302 4.07 -25.23 13.98
N GLU A 303 3.37 -24.33 13.30
CA GLU A 303 3.71 -23.91 11.94
C GLU A 303 4.62 -22.69 11.93
N VAL A 304 5.70 -22.75 11.16
CA VAL A 304 6.62 -21.61 11.01
C VAL A 304 5.92 -20.47 10.27
N ARG A 305 5.89 -19.30 10.91
CA ARG A 305 5.27 -18.09 10.36
C ARG A 305 6.27 -17.02 9.97
N ASP A 306 7.38 -16.94 10.68
CA ASP A 306 8.44 -15.96 10.39
C ASP A 306 9.79 -16.49 10.90
N THR A 307 10.85 -15.97 10.33
CA THR A 307 12.24 -16.22 10.76
C THR A 307 12.97 -14.90 10.75
N ILE A 308 13.40 -14.46 11.94
CA ILE A 308 14.03 -13.16 12.14
C ILE A 308 15.54 -13.39 12.32
N PRO A 309 16.40 -12.79 11.48
CA PRO A 309 17.83 -12.84 11.72
C PRO A 309 18.21 -12.22 13.06
N ILE A 310 19.16 -12.84 13.74
CA ILE A 310 19.80 -12.28 14.92
C ILE A 310 21.21 -11.85 14.50
N VAL A 311 21.55 -10.60 14.81
CA VAL A 311 22.77 -9.95 14.32
C VAL A 311 23.61 -9.41 15.47
N ALA A 312 24.90 -9.16 15.20
CA ALA A 312 25.78 -8.52 16.14
C ALA A 312 25.41 -7.05 16.36
N SER A 313 25.26 -6.64 17.61
CA SER A 313 24.94 -5.25 17.96
C SER A 313 26.11 -4.29 17.81
N GLN A 314 27.33 -4.82 17.82
CA GLN A 314 28.58 -4.05 17.74
C GLN A 314 29.65 -4.81 16.96
N GLN A 315 30.67 -4.09 16.52
CA GLN A 315 31.85 -4.68 15.92
C GLN A 315 32.79 -5.23 17.02
N VAL A 316 33.46 -6.31 16.72
CA VAL A 316 34.56 -6.85 17.53
C VAL A 316 35.79 -7.09 16.64
N ASP A 317 36.81 -6.31 16.84
CA ASP A 317 38.06 -6.44 16.08
C ASP A 317 38.91 -7.65 16.57
N ARG A 318 39.75 -8.15 15.70
CA ARG A 318 40.68 -9.22 16.05
C ARG A 318 41.85 -8.68 16.90
N LEU A 319 42.20 -9.41 17.93
CA LEU A 319 43.45 -9.18 18.69
C LEU A 319 44.66 -9.33 17.76
N THR A 320 45.52 -8.35 17.77
CA THR A 320 46.79 -8.33 17.00
C THR A 320 47.90 -9.09 17.74
#